data_a84c8aa7aeca5c97a1c8c64b962793d6
#
_entry.id   a84c8aa7aeca5c97a1c8c64b962793d6
#
_cell.length_a   1.000
_cell.length_b   1.000
_cell.length_c   1.000
_cell.angle_alpha   90.00
_cell.angle_beta   90.00
_cell.angle_gamma   90.00
#
_symmetry.space_group_name_H-M   'P 1'
#
loop_
_entity.id
_entity.type
_entity.pdbx_description
1 polymer ?
#
loop_
_entity_poly.entity_id
_entity_poly.type
_entity_poly.pdbx_seq_one_letter_code
_entity_poly.pdbx_strand_id
1 'polypeptide(L)'
;MCIRDRSCSKTDPVTGEKIIIEPDPAKKARDAAARGGGLFGEIGGQKSSGQILNFGTSNVLWRATLKSLDFLPLVSSDYSGGILIYDWYSQANNPKEQIKISVQFLNNELRSDSIKVTAHKRICENVDKCSNLVVEQKFIDTVKDNIIAVARSLKIEEAKKEKK
;
A
#
# COMPACT_ATOMS: atom_id res chain seq x y z
N MET A 1 -32.84 -35.73 -9.52
CA MET A 1 -33.87 -35.96 -8.49
C MET A 1 -33.33 -36.97 -7.49
N CYS A 2 -32.79 -36.54 -6.35
CA CYS A 2 -32.41 -37.43 -5.25
C CYS A 2 -33.64 -37.63 -4.40
N ILE A 3 -34.32 -38.78 -4.57
CA ILE A 3 -35.49 -39.15 -3.80
C ILE A 3 -35.03 -40.24 -2.80
N ARG A 4 -35.17 -39.92 -1.52
CA ARG A 4 -35.14 -40.78 -0.33
C ARG A 4 -33.86 -41.59 -0.06
N ASP A 5 -33.23 -41.22 1.06
CA ASP A 5 -32.27 -42.03 1.81
C ASP A 5 -30.98 -42.44 1.06
N ARG A 6 -30.01 -41.51 1.04
CA ARG A 6 -28.56 -41.79 1.16
C ARG A 6 -27.78 -40.55 0.77
N SER A 7 -26.86 -40.16 1.64
CA SER A 7 -25.92 -39.08 1.46
C SER A 7 -25.44 -38.89 0.02
N CYS A 8 -25.69 -37.73 -0.59
CA CYS A 8 -25.11 -37.35 -1.85
C CYS A 8 -23.59 -37.23 -1.67
N SER A 9 -22.84 -38.22 -2.05
CA SER A 9 -21.39 -38.14 -2.12
C SER A 9 -20.96 -37.85 -3.56
N LYS A 10 -20.14 -36.82 -3.76
CA LYS A 10 -19.39 -36.64 -5.00
C LYS A 10 -17.96 -37.15 -4.81
N THR A 11 -17.44 -37.83 -5.81
CA THR A 11 -16.04 -38.26 -5.83
C THR A 11 -15.22 -37.19 -6.54
N ASP A 12 -14.11 -36.80 -5.93
CA ASP A 12 -13.17 -35.87 -6.54
C ASP A 12 -12.53 -36.54 -7.78
N PRO A 13 -12.56 -35.89 -8.95
CA PRO A 13 -12.02 -36.48 -10.18
C PRO A 13 -10.50 -36.57 -10.19
N VAL A 14 -9.79 -35.89 -9.26
CA VAL A 14 -8.31 -35.87 -9.22
C VAL A 14 -7.76 -36.79 -8.15
N THR A 15 -8.38 -36.85 -6.96
CA THR A 15 -7.89 -37.62 -5.81
C THR A 15 -8.64 -38.91 -5.56
N GLY A 16 -9.82 -39.10 -6.15
CA GLY A 16 -10.67 -40.31 -5.95
C GLY A 16 -11.34 -40.39 -4.58
N GLU A 17 -11.18 -39.38 -3.72
CA GLU A 17 -11.81 -39.34 -2.40
C GLU A 17 -13.29 -38.99 -2.47
N LYS A 18 -14.10 -39.62 -1.60
CA LYS A 18 -15.52 -39.33 -1.49
C LYS A 18 -15.74 -38.07 -0.68
N ILE A 19 -16.21 -37.02 -1.34
CA ILE A 19 -16.63 -35.78 -0.68
C ILE A 19 -18.05 -36.00 -0.13
N ILE A 20 -18.19 -36.10 1.20
CA ILE A 20 -19.48 -36.15 1.88
C ILE A 20 -20.05 -34.75 1.91
N ILE A 21 -21.15 -34.51 1.19
CA ILE A 21 -21.86 -33.24 1.21
C ILE A 21 -22.75 -33.22 2.45
N GLU A 22 -22.33 -32.49 3.48
CA GLU A 22 -23.13 -32.28 4.70
C GLU A 22 -24.42 -31.53 4.35
N PRO A 23 -25.59 -32.07 4.69
CA PRO A 23 -26.89 -31.44 4.38
C PRO A 23 -27.23 -30.28 5.34
N ASP A 24 -26.51 -30.13 6.47
CA ASP A 24 -26.77 -29.08 7.46
C ASP A 24 -25.99 -27.78 7.10
N PRO A 25 -26.70 -26.71 6.69
CA PRO A 25 -26.07 -25.44 6.35
C PRO A 25 -25.36 -24.77 7.53
N ALA A 26 -25.80 -25.00 8.76
CA ALA A 26 -25.18 -24.43 9.94
C ALA A 26 -23.83 -25.10 10.27
N LYS A 27 -23.74 -26.41 10.04
CA LYS A 27 -22.48 -27.16 10.20
C LYS A 27 -21.49 -26.78 9.11
N LYS A 28 -21.94 -26.66 7.88
CA LYS A 28 -21.12 -26.19 6.74
C LYS A 28 -20.53 -24.79 6.98
N ALA A 29 -21.32 -23.88 7.57
CA ALA A 29 -20.86 -22.54 7.91
C ALA A 29 -19.81 -22.55 9.04
N ARG A 30 -19.96 -23.40 10.05
CA ARG A 30 -18.98 -23.55 11.13
C ARG A 30 -17.67 -24.17 10.64
N ASP A 31 -17.75 -25.18 9.80
CA ASP A 31 -16.57 -25.84 9.23
C ASP A 31 -15.81 -24.91 8.27
N ALA A 32 -16.54 -24.08 7.51
CA ALA A 32 -15.94 -23.04 6.67
C ALA A 32 -15.25 -21.96 7.52
N ALA A 33 -15.86 -21.53 8.62
CA ALA A 33 -15.26 -20.58 9.55
C ALA A 33 -14.01 -21.15 10.26
N ALA A 34 -14.05 -22.44 10.63
CA ALA A 34 -12.92 -23.13 11.26
C ALA A 34 -11.73 -23.32 10.32
N ARG A 35 -11.96 -23.40 9.00
CA ARG A 35 -10.92 -23.45 7.98
C ARG A 35 -10.40 -22.08 7.53
N GLY A 36 -10.79 -20.99 8.21
CA GLY A 36 -10.36 -19.63 7.88
C GLY A 36 -11.09 -19.00 6.69
N GLY A 37 -12.17 -19.63 6.21
CA GLY A 37 -13.04 -19.09 5.17
C GLY A 37 -14.07 -18.12 5.78
N GLY A 38 -13.74 -16.84 5.91
CA GLY A 38 -14.72 -15.81 6.22
C GLY A 38 -15.71 -15.63 5.05
N LEU A 39 -16.87 -15.04 5.31
CA LEU A 39 -18.00 -14.85 4.39
C LEU A 39 -17.65 -14.18 3.04
N PHE A 40 -16.41 -13.67 2.89
CA PHE A 40 -15.85 -13.05 1.70
C PHE A 40 -14.59 -13.74 1.16
N GLY A 41 -14.21 -14.89 1.71
CA GLY A 41 -13.01 -15.60 1.30
C GLY A 41 -13.34 -16.80 0.43
N GLU A 42 -13.68 -16.63 -0.80
CA GLU A 42 -13.54 -17.59 -1.90
C GLU A 42 -14.54 -17.32 -3.04
N ILE A 43 -14.59 -16.08 -3.48
CA ILE A 43 -15.14 -15.79 -4.80
C ILE A 43 -13.94 -15.55 -5.74
N GLY A 44 -13.57 -16.60 -6.44
CA GLY A 44 -12.55 -16.55 -7.48
C GLY A 44 -11.23 -17.22 -7.06
N GLY A 45 -11.11 -18.49 -7.40
CA GLY A 45 -9.88 -19.27 -7.34
C GLY A 45 -8.82 -18.74 -8.28
N GLN A 46 -8.29 -17.60 -7.96
CA GLN A 46 -7.02 -17.13 -8.44
C GLN A 46 -6.25 -16.74 -7.19
N LYS A 47 -5.19 -17.48 -6.89
CA LYS A 47 -4.16 -17.03 -5.95
C LYS A 47 -3.56 -15.75 -6.54
N SER A 48 -4.32 -14.67 -6.46
CA SER A 48 -3.76 -13.35 -6.39
C SER A 48 -2.94 -13.39 -5.11
N SER A 49 -1.66 -13.63 -5.23
CA SER A 49 -0.67 -13.24 -4.27
C SER A 49 -0.74 -11.71 -4.22
N GLY A 50 -1.84 -11.22 -3.65
CA GLY A 50 -1.93 -9.86 -3.17
C GLY A 50 -0.86 -9.79 -2.09
N GLN A 51 0.33 -9.42 -2.48
CA GLN A 51 1.28 -8.88 -1.53
C GLN A 51 0.50 -7.77 -0.85
N ILE A 52 0.03 -8.03 0.36
CA ILE A 52 -0.37 -6.97 1.28
C ILE A 52 0.92 -6.17 1.41
N LEU A 53 1.00 -5.07 0.66
CA LEU A 53 2.13 -4.17 0.72
C LEU A 53 2.13 -3.60 2.13
N ASN A 54 2.88 -4.24 3.00
CA ASN A 54 3.00 -3.83 4.39
C ASN A 54 3.95 -2.63 4.42
N PHE A 55 3.44 -1.44 4.10
CA PHE A 55 4.22 -0.23 3.95
C PHE A 55 4.73 0.36 5.26
N GLY A 56 4.22 -0.07 6.43
CA GLY A 56 4.53 0.52 7.68
C GLY A 56 5.97 0.48 8.15
N THR A 57 6.10 0.11 9.39
CA THR A 57 7.41 0.10 10.05
C THR A 57 8.44 -0.77 9.36
N SER A 58 8.01 -1.78 8.60
CA SER A 58 8.89 -2.68 7.85
C SER A 58 9.35 -2.15 6.48
N ASN A 59 8.59 -1.23 5.85
CA ASN A 59 8.99 -0.71 4.55
C ASN A 59 10.00 0.42 4.68
N VAL A 60 11.21 0.17 4.17
CA VAL A 60 12.31 1.13 4.20
C VAL A 60 11.99 2.40 3.39
N LEU A 61 11.29 2.28 2.25
CA LEU A 61 10.88 3.42 1.42
C LEU A 61 9.91 4.34 2.17
N TRP A 62 8.95 3.77 2.90
CA TRP A 62 8.01 4.53 3.71
C TRP A 62 8.72 5.36 4.77
N ARG A 63 9.60 4.71 5.56
CA ARG A 63 10.40 5.39 6.59
C ARG A 63 11.34 6.43 6.01
N ALA A 64 11.96 6.14 4.87
CA ALA A 64 12.83 7.07 4.17
C ALA A 64 12.05 8.31 3.69
N THR A 65 10.83 8.14 3.19
CA THR A 65 9.99 9.25 2.76
C THR A 65 9.61 10.15 3.93
N LEU A 66 9.18 9.56 5.05
CA LEU A 66 8.88 10.33 6.27
C LEU A 66 10.12 11.10 6.76
N LYS A 67 11.31 10.51 6.69
CA LYS A 67 12.56 11.16 7.10
C LYS A 67 13.03 12.23 6.12
N SER A 68 12.82 12.02 4.80
CA SER A 68 13.26 12.96 3.77
C SER A 68 12.37 14.20 3.67
N LEU A 69 11.10 14.06 4.03
CA LEU A 69 10.08 15.11 3.93
C LEU A 69 9.53 15.53 5.29
N ASP A 70 10.31 15.35 6.36
CA ASP A 70 9.94 15.65 7.74
C ASP A 70 9.66 17.14 7.99
N PHE A 71 10.22 18.02 7.15
CA PHE A 71 9.96 19.46 7.18
C PHE A 71 8.59 19.85 6.61
N LEU A 72 7.89 18.93 5.92
CA LEU A 72 6.55 19.18 5.38
C LEU A 72 5.47 18.70 6.34
N PRO A 73 4.38 19.47 6.53
CA PRO A 73 3.25 19.01 7.34
C PRO A 73 2.55 17.83 6.66
N LEU A 74 2.49 16.69 7.33
CA LEU A 74 1.80 15.49 6.88
C LEU A 74 0.31 15.63 7.17
N VAL A 75 -0.54 15.54 6.15
CA VAL A 75 -2.01 15.63 6.28
C VAL A 75 -2.66 14.26 6.35
N SER A 76 -2.21 13.35 5.52
CA SER A 76 -2.80 12.02 5.42
C SER A 76 -1.76 10.98 5.11
N SER A 77 -1.91 9.82 5.74
CA SER A 77 -1.11 8.64 5.48
C SER A 77 -2.04 7.43 5.36
N ASP A 78 -2.17 6.87 4.19
CA ASP A 78 -2.83 5.59 3.99
C ASP A 78 -1.80 4.49 3.85
N TYR A 79 -1.71 3.72 4.89
CA TYR A 79 -0.75 2.65 5.03
C TYR A 79 -1.03 1.47 4.11
N SER A 80 -2.30 1.10 3.97
CA SER A 80 -2.73 -0.02 3.13
C SER A 80 -2.68 0.35 1.65
N GLY A 81 -3.05 1.57 1.31
CA GLY A 81 -2.96 2.10 -0.05
C GLY A 81 -1.56 2.57 -0.45
N GLY A 82 -0.63 2.65 0.51
CA GLY A 82 0.74 3.09 0.24
C GLY A 82 0.82 4.54 -0.21
N ILE A 83 0.08 5.46 0.43
CA ILE A 83 0.04 6.86 0.03
C ILE A 83 0.37 7.77 1.22
N LEU A 84 1.26 8.75 0.99
CA LEU A 84 1.55 9.86 1.89
C LEU A 84 1.17 11.17 1.21
N ILE A 85 0.41 12.01 1.90
CA ILE A 85 -0.01 13.33 1.41
C ILE A 85 0.45 14.39 2.39
N TYR A 86 1.28 15.31 1.90
CA TYR A 86 1.75 16.47 2.64
C TYR A 86 0.94 17.69 2.24
N ASP A 87 0.77 18.65 3.15
CA ASP A 87 0.03 19.89 2.89
C ASP A 87 0.88 20.94 2.19
N TRP A 88 0.22 22.04 1.88
CA TRP A 88 0.87 23.21 1.31
C TRP A 88 1.92 23.75 2.29
N TYR A 89 3.13 23.87 1.80
CA TYR A 89 4.28 24.39 2.54
C TYR A 89 4.91 25.54 1.75
N SER A 90 5.24 26.61 2.46
CA SER A 90 5.99 27.74 1.93
C SER A 90 7.29 27.93 2.72
N GLN A 91 8.35 28.29 2.03
CA GLN A 91 9.61 28.65 2.67
C GLN A 91 9.51 30.08 3.22
N ALA A 92 10.17 30.32 4.34
CA ALA A 92 10.20 31.64 4.99
C ALA A 92 10.68 32.77 4.06
N ASN A 93 11.61 32.44 3.16
CA ASN A 93 12.15 33.40 2.17
C ASN A 93 11.20 33.70 1.02
N ASN A 94 10.19 32.84 0.77
CA ASN A 94 9.22 33.02 -0.30
C ASN A 94 7.82 32.56 0.15
N PRO A 95 7.14 33.31 1.04
CA PRO A 95 5.87 32.91 1.61
C PRO A 95 4.72 32.86 0.61
N LYS A 96 4.86 33.53 -0.54
CA LYS A 96 3.86 33.52 -1.61
C LYS A 96 3.87 32.22 -2.42
N GLU A 97 4.99 31.54 -2.48
CA GLU A 97 5.15 30.29 -3.21
C GLU A 97 4.88 29.11 -2.28
N GLN A 98 3.95 28.27 -2.66
CA GLN A 98 3.57 27.09 -1.90
C GLN A 98 3.71 25.83 -2.72
N ILE A 99 4.17 24.76 -2.09
CA ILE A 99 4.33 23.45 -2.68
C ILE A 99 3.56 22.41 -1.86
N LYS A 100 2.89 21.49 -2.56
CA LYS A 100 2.21 20.34 -1.98
C LYS A 100 2.75 19.08 -2.63
N ILE A 101 3.11 18.09 -1.83
CA ILE A 101 3.70 16.83 -2.32
C ILE A 101 2.83 15.66 -1.89
N SER A 102 2.64 14.71 -2.79
CA SER A 102 2.11 13.39 -2.49
C SER A 102 3.03 12.30 -3.03
N VAL A 103 3.21 11.25 -2.24
CA VAL A 103 4.06 10.12 -2.57
C VAL A 103 3.23 8.86 -2.52
N GLN A 104 3.21 8.10 -3.62
CA GLN A 104 2.55 6.81 -3.74
C GLN A 104 3.60 5.71 -3.93
N PHE A 105 3.52 4.67 -3.13
CA PHE A 105 4.39 3.51 -3.21
C PHE A 105 3.73 2.46 -4.10
N LEU A 106 4.45 2.03 -5.14
CA LEU A 106 3.95 1.06 -6.12
C LEU A 106 4.42 -0.35 -5.78
N ASN A 107 5.60 -0.46 -5.18
CA ASN A 107 6.17 -1.71 -4.68
C ASN A 107 7.18 -1.44 -3.55
N ASN A 108 7.80 -2.51 -3.00
CA ASN A 108 8.73 -2.43 -1.87
C ASN A 108 10.21 -2.44 -2.28
N GLU A 109 10.51 -2.37 -3.56
CA GLU A 109 11.88 -2.42 -4.06
C GLU A 109 12.56 -1.06 -3.95
N LEU A 110 13.88 -1.05 -3.71
CA LEU A 110 14.68 0.18 -3.62
C LEU A 110 15.07 0.70 -5.01
N ARG A 111 14.05 1.08 -5.78
CA ARG A 111 14.20 1.59 -7.15
C ARG A 111 13.37 2.87 -7.32
N SER A 112 13.78 3.73 -8.24
CA SER A 112 13.10 5.00 -8.51
C SER A 112 11.70 4.83 -9.12
N ASP A 113 11.43 3.72 -9.79
CA ASP A 113 10.13 3.34 -10.34
C ASP A 113 9.17 2.74 -9.29
N SER A 114 9.68 2.42 -8.10
CA SER A 114 8.87 1.92 -6.97
C SER A 114 8.06 2.99 -6.27
N ILE A 115 8.36 4.26 -6.53
CA ILE A 115 7.66 5.40 -5.96
C ILE A 115 7.20 6.36 -7.05
N LYS A 116 5.97 6.85 -6.90
CA LYS A 116 5.41 7.92 -7.72
C LYS A 116 5.28 9.18 -6.86
N VAL A 117 6.02 10.20 -7.20
CA VAL A 117 5.94 11.51 -6.55
C VAL A 117 5.11 12.44 -7.44
N THR A 118 4.12 13.10 -6.85
CA THR A 118 3.32 14.14 -7.50
C THR A 118 3.50 15.42 -6.69
N ALA A 119 3.87 16.49 -7.36
CA ALA A 119 4.05 17.78 -6.74
C ALA A 119 3.14 18.82 -7.42
N HIS A 120 2.54 19.67 -6.61
CA HIS A 120 1.74 20.81 -7.01
C HIS A 120 2.37 22.08 -6.46
N LYS A 121 2.42 23.12 -7.28
CA LYS A 121 2.97 24.42 -6.92
C LYS A 121 1.91 25.49 -7.15
N ARG A 122 1.81 26.44 -6.24
CA ARG A 122 0.96 27.63 -6.42
C ARG A 122 1.65 28.88 -5.92
N ILE A 123 1.33 30.01 -6.53
CA ILE A 123 1.68 31.34 -6.03
C ILE A 123 0.41 32.03 -5.57
N CYS A 124 0.42 32.51 -4.33
CA CYS A 124 -0.70 33.22 -3.71
C CYS A 124 -0.31 34.68 -3.50
N GLU A 125 -1.03 35.62 -4.13
CA GLU A 125 -0.90 37.05 -3.85
C GLU A 125 -1.57 37.40 -2.51
N ASN A 126 -2.74 36.79 -2.26
CA ASN A 126 -3.53 36.89 -1.03
C ASN A 126 -4.11 35.51 -0.72
N VAL A 127 -4.76 35.35 0.45
CA VAL A 127 -5.34 34.08 0.93
C VAL A 127 -6.30 33.45 -0.10
N ASP A 128 -7.06 34.28 -0.85
CA ASP A 128 -8.09 33.83 -1.78
C ASP A 128 -7.65 33.86 -3.25
N LYS A 129 -6.45 34.37 -3.54
CA LYS A 129 -5.98 34.58 -4.92
C LYS A 129 -4.69 33.81 -5.18
N CYS A 130 -4.84 32.52 -5.51
CA CYS A 130 -3.74 31.63 -5.83
C CYS A 130 -3.80 31.18 -7.28
N SER A 131 -2.65 31.17 -7.94
CA SER A 131 -2.47 30.65 -9.30
C SER A 131 -1.63 29.38 -9.26
N ASN A 132 -2.15 28.30 -9.86
CA ASN A 132 -1.42 27.02 -9.95
C ASN A 132 -0.34 27.10 -11.03
N LEU A 133 0.83 26.57 -10.71
CA LEU A 133 1.97 26.48 -11.62
C LEU A 133 2.34 25.03 -11.87
N VAL A 134 2.92 24.80 -13.04
CA VAL A 134 3.50 23.51 -13.39
C VAL A 134 4.79 23.30 -12.60
N VAL A 135 4.95 22.15 -12.00
CA VAL A 135 6.19 21.75 -11.33
C VAL A 135 7.13 21.11 -12.35
N GLU A 136 8.37 21.52 -12.34
CA GLU A 136 9.40 20.95 -13.21
C GLU A 136 9.65 19.48 -12.88
N GLN A 137 9.77 18.63 -13.90
CA GLN A 137 10.06 17.20 -13.73
C GLN A 137 11.35 16.97 -12.97
N LYS A 138 12.36 17.82 -13.20
CA LYS A 138 13.64 17.79 -12.47
C LYS A 138 13.48 17.87 -10.97
N PHE A 139 12.54 18.68 -10.47
CA PHE A 139 12.24 18.76 -9.03
C PHE A 139 11.68 17.43 -8.52
N ILE A 140 10.71 16.85 -9.23
CA ILE A 140 10.10 15.57 -8.89
C ILE A 140 11.15 14.47 -8.83
N ASP A 141 12.05 14.43 -9.81
CA ASP A 141 13.12 13.44 -9.87
C ASP A 141 14.14 13.64 -8.74
N THR A 142 14.48 14.88 -8.41
CA THR A 142 15.34 15.19 -7.25
C THR A 142 14.74 14.71 -5.94
N VAL A 143 13.43 14.88 -5.73
CA VAL A 143 12.73 14.38 -4.54
C VAL A 143 12.77 12.84 -4.49
N LYS A 144 12.52 12.16 -5.61
CA LYS A 144 12.63 10.70 -5.71
C LYS A 144 14.03 10.20 -5.37
N ASP A 145 15.05 10.80 -5.98
CA ASP A 145 16.44 10.41 -5.77
C ASP A 145 16.86 10.59 -4.30
N ASN A 146 16.42 11.68 -3.66
CA ASN A 146 16.67 11.91 -2.26
C ASN A 146 16.01 10.82 -1.38
N ILE A 147 14.75 10.49 -1.61
CA ILE A 147 14.05 9.43 -0.88
C ILE A 147 14.79 8.08 -1.04
N ILE A 148 15.20 7.74 -2.26
CA ILE A 148 15.93 6.49 -2.53
C ILE A 148 17.30 6.47 -1.86
N ALA A 149 18.01 7.59 -1.85
CA ALA A 149 19.31 7.72 -1.18
C ALA A 149 19.17 7.49 0.34
N VAL A 150 18.18 8.12 0.97
CA VAL A 150 17.87 7.91 2.39
C VAL A 150 17.44 6.47 2.66
N ALA A 151 16.65 5.85 1.79
CA ALA A 151 16.23 4.47 1.94
C ALA A 151 17.41 3.49 1.88
N ARG A 152 18.38 3.73 1.00
CA ARG A 152 19.61 2.93 0.93
C ARG A 152 20.43 3.06 2.21
N SER A 153 20.56 4.26 2.75
CA SER A 153 21.29 4.47 4.00
C SER A 153 20.63 3.76 5.18
N LEU A 154 19.30 3.83 5.29
CA LEU A 154 18.54 3.10 6.32
C LEU A 154 18.74 1.58 6.23
N LYS A 155 18.68 1.03 5.02
CA LYS A 155 18.90 -0.40 4.81
C LYS A 155 20.32 -0.85 5.20
N ILE A 156 21.33 -0.03 4.94
CA ILE A 156 22.72 -0.30 5.37
C ILE A 156 22.84 -0.26 6.90
N GLU A 157 22.17 0.69 7.56
CA GLU A 157 22.17 0.79 9.01
C GLU A 157 21.50 -0.44 9.67
N GLU A 158 20.40 -0.92 9.10
CA GLU A 158 19.71 -2.14 9.56
C GLU A 158 20.59 -3.37 9.43
N ALA A 159 21.19 -3.58 8.26
CA ALA A 159 22.09 -4.71 8.04
C ALA A 159 23.31 -4.71 8.97
N LYS A 160 23.76 -3.53 9.43
CA LYS A 160 24.82 -3.43 10.44
C LYS A 160 24.35 -3.80 11.85
N LYS A 161 23.09 -3.53 12.18
CA LYS A 161 22.50 -3.86 13.49
C LYS A 161 22.21 -5.36 13.63
N GLU A 162 21.82 -6.02 12.55
CA GLU A 162 21.57 -7.47 12.52
C GLU A 162 22.87 -8.31 12.68
N LYS A 163 24.04 -7.73 12.35
CA LYS A 163 25.33 -8.40 12.46
C LYS A 163 26.01 -8.22 13.83
N LYS A 164 25.41 -7.49 14.74
CA LYS A 164 25.96 -7.18 16.05
C LYS A 164 25.20 -7.92 17.17
#